data_dc6e2bea142c100ea72ffd492cccdaa7
#
_entry.id   dc6e2bea142c100ea72ffd492cccdaa7
#
_cell.length_a   1.000
_cell.length_b   1.000
_cell.length_c   1.000
_cell.angle_alpha   90.00
_cell.angle_beta   90.00
_cell.angle_gamma   90.00
#
_symmetry.space_group_name_H-M   'P 1'
#
loop_
_entity.id
_entity.type
_entity.pdbx_description
1 polymer ?
#
loop_
_entity_poly.entity_id
_entity_poly.type
_entity_poly.pdbx_seq_one_letter_code
_entity_poly.pdbx_strand_id
1 'polypeptide(L)'
;MLKTNQKNVHAFEIERQEPEAVMEFLEKNHALLQYFLIIFKYDIEPEVKAVLRKHQLLFLETNRVLNGRYIKTMPLKEETNHSKTKPKTTIYERHIRSGEEIYSANHLIFLGNIHNGAKIISEGCVSVYGVCEGAIVCFGECLILKEVKSAQIVFQNKILSLKEIERLLVNKNIKIITKNDDILDIKEVL
;
A
#
# COMPACT_ATOMS: atom_id res chain seq x y z
N MET A 1 6.39 32.56 -17.92
CA MET A 1 5.37 31.51 -18.08
C MET A 1 5.55 30.51 -16.98
N LEU A 2 4.55 30.27 -16.10
CA LEU A 2 4.63 29.34 -14.98
C LEU A 2 4.49 27.92 -15.53
N LYS A 3 5.48 27.04 -15.29
CA LYS A 3 5.37 25.60 -15.61
C LYS A 3 4.78 24.89 -14.40
N THR A 4 3.64 24.22 -14.58
CA THR A 4 2.94 23.44 -13.53
C THR A 4 2.91 21.98 -13.92
N ASN A 5 3.20 21.10 -12.95
CA ASN A 5 3.06 19.65 -13.10
C ASN A 5 2.08 19.12 -12.05
N GLN A 6 1.08 18.36 -12.50
CA GLN A 6 0.18 17.64 -11.59
C GLN A 6 0.78 16.26 -11.29
N LYS A 7 0.84 15.90 -10.01
CA LYS A 7 1.25 14.55 -9.55
C LYS A 7 0.12 13.89 -8.78
N ASN A 8 -0.05 12.60 -8.96
CA ASN A 8 -0.90 11.79 -8.10
C ASN A 8 -0.07 11.37 -6.88
N VAL A 9 -0.61 11.58 -5.69
CA VAL A 9 0.05 11.23 -4.43
C VAL A 9 -0.89 10.30 -3.68
N HIS A 10 -0.37 9.15 -3.27
CA HIS A 10 -1.05 8.27 -2.32
C HIS A 10 -0.86 8.84 -0.91
N ALA A 11 -1.91 8.84 -0.12
CA ALA A 11 -1.87 9.41 1.21
C ALA A 11 -2.43 8.44 2.26
N PHE A 12 -1.81 8.44 3.45
CA PHE A 12 -2.36 7.86 4.66
C PHE A 12 -2.88 8.97 5.57
N GLU A 13 -4.11 8.81 6.00
CA GLU A 13 -4.70 9.65 7.03
C GLU A 13 -4.58 8.94 8.38
N ILE A 14 -3.95 9.61 9.35
CA ILE A 14 -3.81 9.10 10.71
C ILE A 14 -4.83 9.83 11.59
N GLU A 15 -5.76 9.06 12.16
CA GLU A 15 -6.70 9.55 13.15
C GLU A 15 -5.96 9.89 14.45
N ARG A 16 -6.59 10.76 15.26
CA ARG A 16 -6.03 11.19 16.53
C ARG A 16 -5.91 10.00 17.50
N GLN A 17 -4.69 9.75 17.94
CA GLN A 17 -4.31 8.72 18.89
C GLN A 17 -3.33 9.32 19.91
N GLU A 18 -3.00 8.55 20.94
CA GLU A 18 -1.94 8.94 21.88
C GLU A 18 -0.59 9.08 21.15
N PRO A 19 0.22 10.11 21.45
CA PRO A 19 1.46 10.40 20.74
C PRO A 19 2.42 9.20 20.70
N GLU A 20 2.51 8.44 21.79
CA GLU A 20 3.36 7.24 21.89
C GLU A 20 2.94 6.16 20.88
N ALA A 21 1.64 5.93 20.72
CA ALA A 21 1.13 4.95 19.76
C ALA A 21 1.41 5.38 18.30
N VAL A 22 1.30 6.69 18.02
CA VAL A 22 1.63 7.24 16.70
C VAL A 22 3.12 7.09 16.42
N MET A 23 3.99 7.40 17.38
CA MET A 23 5.45 7.28 17.25
C MET A 23 5.84 5.82 17.00
N GLU A 24 5.31 4.86 17.79
CA GLU A 24 5.57 3.43 17.59
C GLU A 24 5.15 2.98 16.19
N PHE A 25 3.96 3.40 15.74
CA PHE A 25 3.47 3.10 14.41
C PHE A 25 4.40 3.63 13.30
N LEU A 26 4.85 4.89 13.43
CA LEU A 26 5.74 5.53 12.46
C LEU A 26 7.11 4.85 12.44
N GLU A 27 7.71 4.56 13.61
CA GLU A 27 8.99 3.87 13.73
C GLU A 27 8.94 2.47 13.10
N LYS A 28 7.87 1.72 13.34
CA LYS A 28 7.69 0.37 12.81
C LYS A 28 7.49 0.33 11.30
N ASN A 29 6.80 1.33 10.75
CA ASN A 29 6.34 1.31 9.36
C ASN A 29 7.05 2.34 8.46
N HIS A 30 8.08 3.04 8.94
CA HIS A 30 8.74 4.13 8.21
C HIS A 30 9.17 3.73 6.78
N ALA A 31 9.68 2.52 6.61
CA ALA A 31 10.14 2.02 5.31
C ALA A 31 9.03 1.92 4.25
N LEU A 32 7.78 1.69 4.66
CA LEU A 32 6.62 1.73 3.77
C LEU A 32 6.09 3.15 3.61
N LEU A 33 6.03 3.90 4.71
CA LEU A 33 5.42 5.23 4.76
C LEU A 33 6.17 6.28 3.93
N GLN A 34 7.43 6.06 3.60
CA GLN A 34 8.21 6.96 2.73
C GLN A 34 7.62 7.14 1.32
N TYR A 35 6.73 6.24 0.88
CA TYR A 35 6.06 6.33 -0.42
C TYR A 35 4.74 7.09 -0.38
N PHE A 36 4.33 7.55 0.80
CA PHE A 36 3.03 8.16 1.03
C PHE A 36 3.16 9.56 1.60
N LEU A 37 2.14 10.38 1.36
CA LEU A 37 1.91 11.59 2.12
C LEU A 37 1.12 11.21 3.38
N ILE A 38 1.66 11.47 4.55
CA ILE A 38 0.96 11.23 5.81
C ILE A 38 0.15 12.48 6.15
N ILE A 39 -1.14 12.30 6.39
CA ILE A 39 -2.06 13.39 6.68
C ILE A 39 -2.55 13.26 8.11
N PHE A 40 -2.38 14.35 8.87
CA PHE A 40 -2.95 14.52 10.20
C PHE A 40 -4.04 15.60 10.13
N LYS A 41 -5.26 15.27 10.55
CA LYS A 41 -6.37 16.25 10.67
C LYS A 41 -6.38 16.99 12.00
N TYR A 42 -5.26 16.99 12.68
CA TYR A 42 -5.02 17.63 13.96
C TYR A 42 -3.57 18.12 14.04
N ASP A 43 -3.32 19.02 14.98
CA ASP A 43 -1.94 19.47 15.24
C ASP A 43 -1.20 18.37 16.01
N ILE A 44 -0.08 17.93 15.47
CA ILE A 44 0.75 16.87 16.07
C ILE A 44 1.81 17.46 17.00
N GLU A 45 2.14 16.70 18.03
CA GLU A 45 3.11 17.06 19.04
C GLU A 45 4.54 17.14 18.45
N PRO A 46 5.45 17.96 19.06
CA PRO A 46 6.82 18.12 18.59
C PRO A 46 7.60 16.80 18.49
N GLU A 47 7.33 15.85 19.39
CA GLU A 47 7.95 14.53 19.44
C GLU A 47 7.60 13.70 18.19
N VAL A 48 6.33 13.70 17.79
CA VAL A 48 5.87 13.02 16.57
C VAL A 48 6.50 13.66 15.34
N LYS A 49 6.60 15.01 15.30
CA LYS A 49 7.31 15.73 14.21
C LYS A 49 8.78 15.34 14.13
N ALA A 50 9.43 15.11 15.27
CA ALA A 50 10.82 14.69 15.31
C ALA A 50 11.00 13.31 14.67
N VAL A 51 10.12 12.34 14.94
CA VAL A 51 10.13 11.01 14.31
C VAL A 51 9.90 11.10 12.80
N LEU A 52 8.91 11.89 12.36
CA LEU A 52 8.63 12.10 10.94
C LEU A 52 9.83 12.66 10.18
N ARG A 53 10.51 13.66 10.76
CA ARG A 53 11.73 14.27 10.19
C ARG A 53 12.92 13.31 10.21
N LYS A 54 13.13 12.57 11.30
CA LYS A 54 14.18 11.56 11.43
C LYS A 54 14.14 10.54 10.29
N HIS A 55 12.93 10.09 9.91
CA HIS A 55 12.72 9.12 8.85
C HIS A 55 12.43 9.76 7.48
N GLN A 56 12.54 11.10 7.37
CA GLN A 56 12.29 11.85 6.13
C GLN A 56 10.90 11.60 5.52
N LEU A 57 9.91 11.36 6.37
CA LEU A 57 8.54 11.12 5.95
C LEU A 57 7.85 12.42 5.55
N LEU A 58 7.13 12.41 4.42
CA LEU A 58 6.33 13.53 3.99
C LEU A 58 5.04 13.58 4.80
N PHE A 59 4.72 14.70 5.41
CA PHE A 59 3.49 14.85 6.18
C PHE A 59 2.83 16.22 5.97
N LEU A 60 1.54 16.26 6.22
CA LEU A 60 0.69 17.44 6.15
C LEU A 60 -0.24 17.48 7.36
N GLU A 61 -0.20 18.59 8.11
CA GLU A 61 -1.20 18.91 9.12
C GLU A 61 -2.27 19.79 8.48
N THR A 62 -3.54 19.37 8.50
CA THR A 62 -4.62 20.14 7.90
C THR A 62 -5.97 19.74 8.47
N ASN A 63 -6.81 20.73 8.79
CA ASN A 63 -8.21 20.53 9.18
C ASN A 63 -9.15 20.45 7.96
N ARG A 64 -8.60 20.56 6.73
CA ARG A 64 -9.40 20.52 5.51
C ARG A 64 -9.58 19.09 5.04
N VAL A 65 -10.76 18.77 4.56
CA VAL A 65 -11.01 17.51 3.86
C VAL A 65 -10.30 17.58 2.51
N LEU A 66 -9.31 16.71 2.30
CA LEU A 66 -8.69 16.53 1.01
C LEU A 66 -9.59 15.59 0.20
N ASN A 67 -10.30 16.14 -0.77
CA ASN A 67 -11.10 15.36 -1.69
C ASN A 67 -10.14 14.62 -2.65
N GLY A 68 -9.77 13.39 -2.29
CA GLY A 68 -9.16 12.45 -3.22
C GLY A 68 -10.15 12.08 -4.32
N ARG A 69 -9.67 11.61 -5.46
CA ARG A 69 -10.54 11.03 -6.50
C ARG A 69 -11.09 9.67 -6.09
N TYR A 70 -11.76 9.58 -4.94
CA TYR A 70 -12.74 8.52 -4.73
C TYR A 70 -14.02 8.99 -5.40
N ILE A 71 -14.19 8.64 -6.67
CA ILE A 71 -15.46 8.77 -7.35
C ILE A 71 -16.38 7.74 -6.71
N LYS A 72 -17.20 8.17 -5.73
CA LYS A 72 -18.49 7.54 -5.53
C LYS A 72 -19.19 7.68 -6.87
N THR A 73 -19.42 6.59 -7.53
CA THR A 73 -20.21 6.50 -8.75
C THR A 73 -21.57 7.14 -8.53
N MET A 74 -21.72 8.38 -9.00
CA MET A 74 -23.02 8.89 -9.38
C MET A 74 -23.08 8.93 -10.90
N PRO A 75 -24.19 8.45 -11.51
CA PRO A 75 -24.29 8.34 -12.94
C PRO A 75 -24.64 9.71 -13.53
N LEU A 76 -23.71 10.37 -14.19
CA LEU A 76 -24.02 11.39 -15.19
C LEU A 76 -22.88 11.51 -16.20
N LYS A 77 -23.28 11.32 -17.45
CA LYS A 77 -22.57 11.48 -18.69
C LYS A 77 -21.68 12.72 -18.74
N GLU A 78 -20.41 12.55 -19.14
CA GLU A 78 -19.86 13.24 -20.30
C GLU A 78 -18.46 12.72 -20.60
N GLU A 79 -18.28 12.39 -21.86
CA GLU A 79 -17.07 11.83 -22.44
C GLU A 79 -15.97 12.89 -22.46
N THR A 80 -14.85 12.62 -21.79
CA THR A 80 -13.56 13.15 -22.22
C THR A 80 -12.56 11.99 -22.27
N ASN A 81 -12.09 11.73 -23.48
CA ASN A 81 -11.12 10.72 -23.86
C ASN A 81 -9.83 10.83 -23.05
N HIS A 82 -9.74 10.09 -21.94
CA HIS A 82 -8.47 9.58 -21.48
C HIS A 82 -8.46 8.09 -21.79
N SER A 83 -7.63 7.70 -22.73
CA SER A 83 -7.39 6.31 -23.09
C SER A 83 -7.04 5.52 -21.82
N LYS A 84 -8.04 4.87 -21.21
CA LYS A 84 -7.82 3.83 -20.20
C LYS A 84 -7.19 2.66 -20.94
N THR A 85 -5.88 2.66 -21.08
CA THR A 85 -5.17 1.44 -21.42
C THR A 85 -5.50 0.45 -20.32
N LYS A 86 -6.17 -0.65 -20.69
CA LYS A 86 -6.44 -1.75 -19.75
C LYS A 86 -5.12 -2.14 -19.08
N PRO A 87 -5.06 -2.30 -17.75
CA PRO A 87 -3.84 -2.69 -17.08
C PRO A 87 -3.35 -4.01 -17.70
N LYS A 88 -2.10 -4.02 -18.12
CA LYS A 88 -1.44 -5.22 -18.64
C LYS A 88 -1.04 -6.10 -17.47
N THR A 89 -0.77 -7.38 -17.72
CA THR A 89 -0.19 -8.27 -16.73
C THR A 89 1.28 -8.46 -17.02
N THR A 90 2.14 -8.25 -16.02
CA THR A 90 3.57 -8.52 -16.09
C THR A 90 3.91 -9.72 -15.21
N ILE A 91 4.59 -10.71 -15.77
CA ILE A 91 4.96 -11.95 -15.07
C ILE A 91 6.46 -11.96 -14.82
N TYR A 92 6.84 -12.17 -13.55
CA TYR A 92 8.21 -12.36 -13.10
C TYR A 92 8.42 -13.83 -12.74
N GLU A 93 9.17 -14.56 -13.59
CA GLU A 93 9.51 -15.96 -13.35
C GLU A 93 10.72 -16.10 -12.41
N ARG A 94 11.49 -15.03 -12.26
CA ARG A 94 12.69 -14.99 -11.41
C ARG A 94 12.38 -14.60 -9.97
N HIS A 95 13.33 -14.87 -9.09
CA HIS A 95 13.32 -14.30 -7.74
C HIS A 95 13.60 -12.80 -7.77
N ILE A 96 12.97 -12.07 -6.87
CA ILE A 96 13.24 -10.64 -6.62
C ILE A 96 14.19 -10.56 -5.43
N ARG A 97 15.35 -9.93 -5.66
CA ARG A 97 16.45 -9.91 -4.69
C ARG A 97 16.27 -8.78 -3.67
N SER A 98 16.95 -8.91 -2.54
CA SER A 98 17.05 -7.82 -1.55
C SER A 98 17.58 -6.54 -2.20
N GLY A 99 16.93 -5.40 -1.85
CA GLY A 99 17.24 -4.09 -2.42
C GLY A 99 16.62 -3.81 -3.80
N GLU A 100 15.97 -4.80 -4.45
CA GLU A 100 15.21 -4.52 -5.66
C GLU A 100 13.87 -3.85 -5.32
N GLU A 101 13.54 -2.79 -6.05
CA GLU A 101 12.24 -2.11 -5.98
C GLU A 101 11.54 -2.20 -7.32
N ILE A 102 10.31 -2.69 -7.34
CA ILE A 102 9.47 -2.78 -8.53
C ILE A 102 8.26 -1.89 -8.33
N TYR A 103 8.13 -0.88 -9.19
CA TYR A 103 6.94 -0.05 -9.30
C TYR A 103 6.23 -0.32 -10.61
N SER A 104 4.91 -0.53 -10.60
CA SER A 104 4.13 -0.81 -11.80
C SER A 104 2.68 -0.33 -11.68
N ALA A 105 2.16 0.21 -12.77
CA ALA A 105 0.72 0.45 -12.93
C ALA A 105 -0.06 -0.81 -13.39
N ASN A 106 0.65 -1.91 -13.69
CA ASN A 106 0.08 -3.14 -14.22
C ASN A 106 -0.22 -4.16 -13.11
N HIS A 107 -1.00 -5.20 -13.46
CA HIS A 107 -1.08 -6.41 -12.66
C HIS A 107 0.26 -7.12 -12.65
N LEU A 108 0.70 -7.59 -11.49
CA LEU A 108 1.97 -8.28 -11.31
C LEU A 108 1.75 -9.72 -10.84
N ILE A 109 2.46 -10.66 -11.49
CA ILE A 109 2.48 -12.06 -11.09
C ILE A 109 3.94 -12.44 -10.83
N PHE A 110 4.24 -12.93 -9.63
CA PHE A 110 5.54 -13.44 -9.23
C PHE A 110 5.47 -14.96 -9.05
N LEU A 111 6.16 -15.71 -9.91
CA LEU A 111 6.31 -17.16 -9.78
C LEU A 111 7.49 -17.51 -8.86
N GLY A 112 8.50 -16.64 -8.81
CA GLY A 112 9.64 -16.74 -7.90
C GLY A 112 9.39 -16.14 -6.53
N ASN A 113 10.40 -16.26 -5.65
CA ASN A 113 10.35 -15.67 -4.31
C ASN A 113 10.63 -14.16 -4.34
N ILE A 114 10.05 -13.44 -3.39
CA ILE A 114 10.34 -12.05 -3.10
C ILE A 114 11.13 -12.03 -1.80
N HIS A 115 12.45 -11.77 -1.89
CA HIS A 115 13.35 -11.83 -0.74
C HIS A 115 13.21 -10.63 0.19
N ASN A 116 13.61 -10.83 1.44
CA ASN A 116 13.62 -9.76 2.44
C ASN A 116 14.44 -8.54 1.94
N GLY A 117 13.92 -7.34 2.16
CA GLY A 117 14.49 -6.09 1.65
C GLY A 117 14.11 -5.75 0.20
N ALA A 118 13.39 -6.63 -0.51
CA ALA A 118 12.74 -6.27 -1.77
C ALA A 118 11.42 -5.53 -1.52
N LYS A 119 11.03 -4.65 -2.44
CA LYS A 119 9.78 -3.89 -2.35
C LYS A 119 9.01 -3.97 -3.66
N ILE A 120 7.73 -4.29 -3.56
CA ILE A 120 6.81 -4.34 -4.69
C ILE A 120 5.71 -3.31 -4.47
N ILE A 121 5.53 -2.41 -5.42
CA ILE A 121 4.49 -1.38 -5.40
C ILE A 121 3.72 -1.49 -6.71
N SER A 122 2.42 -1.79 -6.63
CA SER A 122 1.57 -1.94 -7.82
C SER A 122 0.24 -1.23 -7.67
N GLU A 123 -0.14 -0.47 -8.70
CA GLU A 123 -1.50 0.08 -8.84
C GLU A 123 -2.51 -1.00 -9.27
N GLY A 124 -2.04 -2.09 -9.87
CA GLY A 124 -2.82 -3.27 -10.21
C GLY A 124 -2.79 -4.35 -9.14
N CYS A 125 -3.47 -5.47 -9.41
CA CYS A 125 -3.45 -6.64 -8.53
C CYS A 125 -2.04 -7.26 -8.48
N VAL A 126 -1.69 -7.85 -7.35
CA VAL A 126 -0.43 -8.57 -7.15
C VAL A 126 -0.71 -10.02 -6.79
N SER A 127 -0.03 -10.95 -7.45
CA SER A 127 -0.10 -12.37 -7.16
C SER A 127 1.30 -12.93 -6.92
N VAL A 128 1.54 -13.55 -5.77
CA VAL A 128 2.83 -14.15 -5.40
C VAL A 128 2.64 -15.63 -5.12
N TYR A 129 3.19 -16.47 -6.01
CA TYR A 129 3.14 -17.92 -5.90
C TYR A 129 4.39 -18.51 -5.22
N GLY A 130 5.47 -17.74 -5.12
CA GLY A 130 6.65 -18.06 -4.34
C GLY A 130 6.50 -17.65 -2.87
N VAL A 131 7.63 -17.66 -2.15
CA VAL A 131 7.70 -17.15 -0.76
C VAL A 131 7.80 -15.63 -0.80
N CYS A 132 6.95 -14.96 -0.03
CA CYS A 132 6.95 -13.51 0.13
C CYS A 132 7.61 -13.14 1.47
N GLU A 133 8.85 -12.64 1.42
CA GLU A 133 9.61 -12.10 2.55
C GLU A 133 9.77 -10.58 2.46
N GLY A 134 9.57 -10.01 1.26
CA GLY A 134 9.68 -8.57 0.99
C GLY A 134 8.42 -7.77 1.32
N ALA A 135 8.51 -6.46 1.18
CA ALA A 135 7.39 -5.55 1.38
C ALA A 135 6.49 -5.52 0.13
N ILE A 136 5.17 -5.54 0.34
CA ILE A 136 4.18 -5.41 -0.73
C ILE A 136 3.25 -4.24 -0.45
N VAL A 137 3.09 -3.39 -1.45
CA VAL A 137 2.07 -2.33 -1.52
C VAL A 137 1.22 -2.58 -2.76
N CYS A 138 -0.02 -3.00 -2.57
CA CYS A 138 -0.95 -3.33 -3.63
C CYS A 138 -2.18 -2.42 -3.55
N PHE A 139 -2.40 -1.63 -4.61
CA PHE A 139 -3.58 -0.76 -4.74
C PHE A 139 -4.69 -1.38 -5.60
N GLY A 140 -4.43 -2.54 -6.22
CA GLY A 140 -5.40 -3.26 -7.03
C GLY A 140 -6.55 -3.85 -6.22
N GLU A 141 -7.51 -4.44 -6.92
CA GLU A 141 -8.72 -4.99 -6.32
C GLU A 141 -8.48 -6.29 -5.54
N CYS A 142 -7.38 -6.99 -5.81
CA CYS A 142 -7.03 -8.21 -5.10
C CYS A 142 -5.51 -8.35 -4.89
N LEU A 143 -5.15 -9.04 -3.82
CA LEU A 143 -3.80 -9.48 -3.52
C LEU A 143 -3.82 -10.98 -3.22
N ILE A 144 -3.03 -11.74 -3.99
CA ILE A 144 -2.95 -13.21 -3.86
C ILE A 144 -1.57 -13.58 -3.36
N LEU A 145 -1.52 -14.30 -2.24
CA LEU A 145 -0.28 -14.73 -1.60
C LEU A 145 -0.34 -16.21 -1.24
N LYS A 146 0.72 -16.96 -1.54
CA LYS A 146 0.82 -18.39 -1.19
C LYS A 146 1.52 -18.57 0.16
N GLU A 147 2.81 -18.35 0.23
CA GLU A 147 3.60 -18.45 1.46
C GLU A 147 4.08 -17.07 1.87
N VAL A 148 3.71 -16.61 3.05
CA VAL A 148 4.03 -15.27 3.56
C VAL A 148 4.96 -15.42 4.75
N LYS A 149 6.04 -14.64 4.77
CA LYS A 149 6.95 -14.45 5.91
C LYS A 149 7.18 -12.97 6.21
N SER A 150 6.55 -12.10 5.43
CA SER A 150 6.65 -10.65 5.59
C SER A 150 5.57 -10.13 6.53
N ALA A 151 5.92 -9.16 7.36
CA ALA A 151 4.97 -8.37 8.15
C ALA A 151 4.65 -7.01 7.51
N GLN A 152 5.21 -6.71 6.33
CA GLN A 152 5.10 -5.40 5.67
C GLN A 152 4.20 -5.50 4.43
N ILE A 153 2.90 -5.56 4.66
CA ILE A 153 1.92 -5.64 3.59
C ILE A 153 0.92 -4.49 3.72
N VAL A 154 0.78 -3.75 2.63
CA VAL A 154 -0.22 -2.70 2.45
C VAL A 154 -1.16 -3.13 1.34
N PHE A 155 -2.45 -3.10 1.61
CA PHE A 155 -3.48 -3.41 0.63
C PHE A 155 -4.54 -2.31 0.62
N GLN A 156 -4.75 -1.69 -0.55
CA GLN A 156 -5.71 -0.59 -0.74
C GLN A 156 -5.62 0.49 0.35
N ASN A 157 -4.43 1.06 0.54
CA ASN A 157 -4.12 2.10 1.54
C ASN A 157 -4.23 1.66 3.01
N LYS A 158 -4.47 0.37 3.30
CA LYS A 158 -4.49 -0.16 4.66
C LYS A 158 -3.25 -1.00 4.91
N ILE A 159 -2.49 -0.67 5.95
CA ILE A 159 -1.44 -1.54 6.48
C ILE A 159 -2.13 -2.69 7.22
N LEU A 160 -1.76 -3.92 6.87
CA LEU A 160 -2.32 -5.09 7.54
C LEU A 160 -1.91 -5.12 9.01
N SER A 161 -2.88 -5.28 9.89
CA SER A 161 -2.67 -5.44 11.33
C SER A 161 -1.97 -6.77 11.65
N LEU A 162 -1.44 -6.90 12.87
CA LEU A 162 -0.80 -8.14 13.33
C LEU A 162 -1.75 -9.34 13.20
N LYS A 163 -3.04 -9.19 13.56
CA LYS A 163 -4.04 -10.25 13.45
C LYS A 163 -4.29 -10.69 11.99
N GLU A 164 -4.28 -9.73 11.06
CA GLU A 164 -4.42 -10.02 9.63
C GLU A 164 -3.17 -10.72 9.09
N ILE A 165 -1.98 -10.28 9.49
CA ILE A 165 -0.72 -10.91 9.13
C ILE A 165 -0.63 -12.34 9.70
N GLU A 166 -0.99 -12.57 10.96
CA GLU A 166 -1.02 -13.91 11.56
C GLU A 166 -1.85 -14.89 10.73
N ARG A 167 -3.02 -14.46 10.19
CA ARG A 167 -3.84 -15.29 9.30
C ARG A 167 -3.12 -15.67 8.01
N LEU A 168 -2.22 -14.82 7.51
CA LEU A 168 -1.44 -15.11 6.31
C LEU A 168 -0.27 -16.06 6.59
N LEU A 169 0.25 -16.06 7.82
CA LEU A 169 1.42 -16.86 8.23
C LEU A 169 1.08 -18.31 8.61
N VAL A 170 -0.20 -18.63 8.85
CA VAL A 170 -0.65 -19.93 9.42
C VAL A 170 -0.17 -21.12 8.60
N ASN A 171 -0.18 -21.04 7.28
CA ASN A 171 0.15 -22.15 6.38
C ASN A 171 0.62 -21.66 5.00
N LYS A 172 0.88 -22.62 4.10
CA LYS A 172 1.35 -22.35 2.72
C LYS A 172 0.24 -22.40 1.66
N ASN A 173 -1.02 -22.38 2.08
CA ASN A 173 -2.13 -22.34 1.14
C ASN A 173 -2.26 -20.95 0.51
N ILE A 174 -2.90 -20.87 -0.64
CA ILE A 174 -3.15 -19.61 -1.31
C ILE A 174 -4.16 -18.80 -0.52
N LYS A 175 -3.84 -17.55 -0.20
CA LYS A 175 -4.75 -16.59 0.41
C LYS A 175 -5.08 -15.52 -0.60
N ILE A 176 -6.35 -15.22 -0.74
CA ILE A 176 -6.88 -14.15 -1.58
C ILE A 176 -7.39 -13.06 -0.64
N ILE A 177 -6.82 -11.88 -0.78
CA ILE A 177 -7.15 -10.71 0.01
C ILE A 177 -7.92 -9.77 -0.88
N THR A 178 -9.12 -9.41 -0.46
CA THR A 178 -9.99 -8.42 -1.09
C THR A 178 -10.49 -7.43 -0.03
N LYS A 179 -11.04 -6.32 -0.45
CA LYS A 179 -11.62 -5.33 0.44
C LYS A 179 -13.03 -4.99 -0.03
N ASN A 180 -14.00 -5.15 0.84
CA ASN A 180 -15.37 -4.74 0.61
C ASN A 180 -15.73 -3.68 1.66
N ASP A 181 -16.13 -2.52 1.18
CA ASP A 181 -16.35 -1.31 1.97
C ASP A 181 -15.18 -1.00 2.89
N ASP A 182 -14.83 -1.07 3.94
CA ASP A 182 -13.57 -0.88 4.66
C ASP A 182 -13.07 -2.15 5.38
N ILE A 183 -13.72 -3.29 5.11
CA ILE A 183 -13.40 -4.58 5.73
C ILE A 183 -12.53 -5.40 4.78
N LEU A 184 -11.36 -5.84 5.28
CA LEU A 184 -10.53 -6.82 4.58
C LEU A 184 -11.13 -8.22 4.72
N ASP A 185 -11.33 -8.87 3.58
CA ASP A 185 -11.71 -10.28 3.50
C ASP A 185 -10.49 -11.10 3.06
N ILE A 186 -10.12 -12.08 3.88
CA ILE A 186 -9.00 -12.99 3.60
C ILE A 186 -9.60 -14.39 3.45
N LYS A 187 -9.62 -14.89 2.23
CA LYS A 187 -10.07 -16.22 1.86
C LYS A 187 -8.89 -17.14 1.64
N GLU A 188 -8.94 -18.34 2.17
CA GLU A 188 -7.98 -19.40 1.93
C GLU A 188 -8.52 -20.38 0.89
N VAL A 189 -7.65 -20.73 -0.07
CA VAL A 189 -7.95 -21.75 -1.09
C VAL A 189 -7.26 -23.03 -0.65
N LEU A 190 -8.06 -24.08 -0.40
CA LEU A 190 -7.62 -25.41 0.00
C LEU A 190 -7.16 -26.25 -1.21
#